data_5e32e7c85be4a0e0caf7174efe527386
#
_entry.id   5e32e7c85be4a0e0caf7174efe527386
#
_cell.length_a   1.000
_cell.length_b   1.000
_cell.length_c   1.000
_cell.angle_alpha   90.00
_cell.angle_beta   90.00
_cell.angle_gamma   90.00
#
_symmetry.space_group_name_H-M   'P 1'
#
loop_
_entity.id
_entity.type
_entity.pdbx_description
1 polymer ?
#
loop_
_entity_poly.entity_id
_entity_poly.type
_entity_poly.pdbx_seq_one_letter_code
_entity_poly.pdbx_strand_id
1 'polypeptide(L)'
;MNMTTSYLFLALAVILGVTSNSFAKTAEGFTLLFPSIITAITIVLCMYALSMVIKNIPMGITYASFAGLTIISTVIVGVIRFNQVPNLYSMIGLGLIIIGVLMVNLLGNN
;
A
#
# COMPACT_ATOMS: atom_id res chain seq x y z
N MET A 1 -21.20 -0.87 7.67
CA MET A 1 -20.39 -1.00 6.44
C MET A 1 -20.21 -2.46 6.12
N ASN A 2 -20.43 -2.86 4.87
CA ASN A 2 -20.31 -4.28 4.50
C ASN A 2 -18.90 -4.60 3.98
N MET A 3 -18.63 -5.86 3.66
CA MET A 3 -17.30 -6.29 3.21
C MET A 3 -16.90 -5.63 1.89
N THR A 4 -17.88 -5.47 0.98
CA THR A 4 -17.59 -4.81 -0.30
C THR A 4 -17.09 -3.39 -0.08
N THR A 5 -17.77 -2.63 0.77
CA THR A 5 -17.37 -1.27 1.10
C THR A 5 -16.00 -1.25 1.77
N SER A 6 -15.71 -2.21 2.65
CA SER A 6 -14.40 -2.32 3.31
C SER A 6 -13.30 -2.52 2.30
N TYR A 7 -13.49 -3.41 1.32
CA TYR A 7 -12.49 -3.65 0.30
C TYR A 7 -12.34 -2.47 -0.67
N LEU A 8 -13.41 -1.71 -0.89
CA LEU A 8 -13.31 -0.47 -1.67
C LEU A 8 -12.45 0.57 -0.94
N PHE A 9 -12.64 0.72 0.37
CA PHE A 9 -11.78 1.59 1.17
C PHE A 9 -10.34 1.10 1.20
N LEU A 10 -10.13 -0.22 1.23
CA LEU A 10 -8.79 -0.79 1.16
C LEU A 10 -8.12 -0.45 -0.17
N ALA A 11 -8.83 -0.59 -1.28
CA ALA A 11 -8.31 -0.22 -2.59
C ALA A 11 -7.95 1.27 -2.65
N LEU A 12 -8.81 2.13 -2.09
CA LEU A 12 -8.54 3.55 -2.02
C LEU A 12 -7.28 3.82 -1.19
N ALA A 13 -7.13 3.13 -0.06
CA ALA A 13 -5.96 3.28 0.79
C ALA A 13 -4.68 2.86 0.06
N VAL A 14 -4.74 1.78 -0.72
CA VAL A 14 -3.59 1.34 -1.53
C VAL A 14 -3.21 2.40 -2.56
N ILE A 15 -4.18 2.95 -3.26
CA ILE A 15 -3.93 4.01 -4.25
C ILE A 15 -3.27 5.22 -3.59
N LEU A 16 -3.82 5.65 -2.45
CA LEU A 16 -3.26 6.78 -1.71
C LEU A 16 -1.86 6.47 -1.18
N GLY A 17 -1.65 5.25 -0.70
CA GLY A 17 -0.34 4.82 -0.21
C GLY A 17 0.72 4.80 -1.31
N VAL A 18 0.38 4.30 -2.49
CA VAL A 18 1.30 4.29 -3.63
C VAL A 18 1.61 5.72 -4.08
N THR A 19 0.60 6.58 -4.13
CA THR A 19 0.79 8.00 -4.45
C THR A 19 1.73 8.66 -3.44
N SER A 20 1.48 8.42 -2.16
CA SER A 20 2.32 8.94 -1.08
C SER A 20 3.77 8.48 -1.22
N ASN A 21 3.97 7.18 -1.47
CA ASN A 21 5.32 6.62 -1.64
C ASN A 21 6.05 7.24 -2.83
N SER A 22 5.33 7.44 -3.94
CA SER A 22 5.93 8.01 -5.14
C SER A 22 6.35 9.46 -4.93
N PHE A 23 5.51 10.26 -4.29
CA PHE A 23 5.86 11.65 -4.00
C PHE A 23 6.87 11.77 -2.87
N ALA A 24 6.90 10.81 -1.93
CA ALA A 24 7.94 10.78 -0.91
C ALA A 24 9.33 10.64 -1.54
N LYS A 25 9.44 9.83 -2.61
CA LYS A 25 10.70 9.69 -3.32
C LYS A 25 11.09 11.00 -4.00
N THR A 26 10.16 11.67 -4.66
CA THR A 26 10.45 12.93 -5.34
C THR A 26 10.64 14.10 -4.37
N ALA A 27 10.21 13.96 -3.12
CA ALA A 27 10.38 15.00 -2.11
C ALA A 27 11.83 15.17 -1.63
N GLU A 28 12.69 14.21 -1.94
CA GLU A 28 14.13 14.25 -1.58
C GLU A 28 14.32 14.56 -0.09
N GLY A 29 13.74 13.70 0.77
CA GLY A 29 13.85 13.85 2.21
C GLY A 29 13.03 15.01 2.77
N PHE A 30 11.92 15.33 2.08
CA PHE A 30 11.04 16.45 2.46
C PHE A 30 11.72 17.82 2.33
N THR A 31 12.68 17.92 1.40
CA THR A 31 13.33 19.20 1.12
C THR A 31 12.60 20.00 0.03
N LEU A 32 11.84 19.30 -0.82
CA LEU A 32 11.05 19.95 -1.88
C LEU A 32 9.62 20.15 -1.39
N LEU A 33 9.13 21.39 -1.44
CA LEU A 33 7.86 21.77 -0.82
C LEU A 33 6.65 21.08 -1.45
N PHE A 34 6.52 21.12 -2.76
CA PHE A 34 5.32 20.61 -3.45
C PHE A 34 5.15 19.09 -3.25
N PRO A 35 6.17 18.24 -3.54
CA PRO A 35 6.02 16.81 -3.29
C PRO A 35 5.83 16.46 -1.81
N SER A 36 6.43 17.23 -0.91
CA SER A 36 6.28 17.01 0.53
C SER A 36 4.85 17.23 0.99
N ILE A 37 4.20 18.29 0.49
CA ILE A 37 2.81 18.59 0.82
C ILE A 37 1.89 17.49 0.30
N ILE A 38 2.10 17.03 -0.94
CA ILE A 38 1.28 15.97 -1.52
C ILE A 38 1.46 14.67 -0.72
N THR A 39 2.69 14.34 -0.34
CA THR A 39 2.96 13.16 0.49
C THR A 39 2.20 13.25 1.81
N ALA A 40 2.26 14.37 2.49
CA ALA A 40 1.59 14.54 3.78
C ALA A 40 0.06 14.41 3.65
N ILE A 41 -0.52 15.04 2.65
CA ILE A 41 -1.96 14.98 2.43
C ILE A 41 -2.40 13.57 2.10
N THR A 42 -1.71 12.90 1.18
CA THR A 42 -2.10 11.56 0.74
C THR A 42 -1.94 10.53 1.86
N ILE A 43 -0.91 10.65 2.70
CA ILE A 43 -0.73 9.69 3.80
C ILE A 43 -1.82 9.86 4.87
N VAL A 44 -2.25 11.07 5.14
CA VAL A 44 -3.35 11.31 6.09
C VAL A 44 -4.64 10.70 5.55
N LEU A 45 -4.94 10.92 4.29
CA LEU A 45 -6.14 10.34 3.65
C LEU A 45 -6.05 8.82 3.60
N CYS A 46 -4.87 8.27 3.36
CA CYS A 46 -4.62 6.83 3.38
C CYS A 46 -4.97 6.24 4.75
N MET A 47 -4.49 6.86 5.81
CA MET A 47 -4.79 6.40 7.18
C MET A 47 -6.26 6.50 7.50
N TYR A 48 -6.95 7.53 7.02
CA TYR A 48 -8.39 7.62 7.17
C TYR A 48 -9.09 6.43 6.52
N ALA A 49 -8.74 6.12 5.27
CA ALA A 49 -9.33 4.99 4.56
C ALA A 49 -9.07 3.68 5.30
N LEU A 50 -7.83 3.48 5.78
CA LEU A 50 -7.49 2.28 6.55
C LEU A 50 -8.29 2.19 7.86
N SER A 51 -8.53 3.32 8.53
CA SER A 51 -9.30 3.30 9.76
C SER A 51 -10.74 2.84 9.52
N MET A 52 -11.29 3.14 8.36
CA MET A 52 -12.62 2.65 7.99
C MET A 52 -12.61 1.14 7.73
N VAL A 53 -11.54 0.63 7.13
CA VAL A 53 -11.40 -0.81 6.86
C VAL A 53 -11.30 -1.60 8.17
N ILE A 54 -10.53 -1.10 9.13
CA ILE A 54 -10.28 -1.77 10.40
C ILE A 54 -11.58 -1.97 11.20
N LYS A 55 -12.61 -1.17 10.96
CA LYS A 55 -13.90 -1.35 11.62
C LYS A 55 -14.55 -2.69 11.33
N ASN A 56 -14.29 -3.27 10.16
CA ASN A 56 -14.94 -4.50 9.71
C ASN A 56 -14.00 -5.66 9.47
N ILE A 57 -12.71 -5.38 9.29
CA ILE A 57 -11.69 -6.40 9.03
C ILE A 57 -10.66 -6.31 10.15
N PRO A 58 -10.21 -7.47 10.71
CA PRO A 58 -9.21 -7.43 11.77
C PRO A 58 -7.97 -6.62 11.35
N MET A 59 -7.41 -5.88 12.29
CA MET A 59 -6.33 -4.95 12.01
C MET A 59 -5.11 -5.63 11.37
N GLY A 60 -4.75 -6.82 11.84
CA GLY A 60 -3.63 -7.55 11.26
C GLY A 60 -3.84 -7.91 9.82
N ILE A 61 -5.05 -8.37 9.47
CA ILE A 61 -5.40 -8.73 8.09
C ILE A 61 -5.42 -7.47 7.22
N THR A 62 -6.00 -6.38 7.74
CA THR A 62 -6.05 -5.10 7.02
C THR A 62 -4.65 -4.63 6.66
N TYR A 63 -3.75 -4.58 7.63
CA TYR A 63 -2.40 -4.08 7.38
C TYR A 63 -1.57 -5.03 6.53
N ALA A 64 -1.74 -6.35 6.69
CA ALA A 64 -1.05 -7.31 5.83
C ALA A 64 -1.48 -7.13 4.37
N SER A 65 -2.78 -6.99 4.13
CA SER A 65 -3.31 -6.78 2.79
C SER A 65 -2.87 -5.45 2.20
N PHE A 66 -2.98 -4.38 2.98
CA PHE A 66 -2.56 -3.05 2.57
C PHE A 66 -1.06 -3.03 2.24
N ALA A 67 -0.23 -3.55 3.14
CA ALA A 67 1.21 -3.54 2.95
C ALA A 67 1.61 -4.37 1.73
N GLY A 68 1.05 -5.56 1.57
CA GLY A 68 1.36 -6.41 0.42
C GLY A 68 0.99 -5.76 -0.90
N LEU A 69 -0.24 -5.27 -1.01
CA LEU A 69 -0.71 -4.62 -2.23
C LEU A 69 0.07 -3.33 -2.52
N THR A 70 0.35 -2.54 -1.48
CA THR A 70 1.09 -1.30 -1.64
C THR A 70 2.53 -1.56 -2.06
N ILE A 71 3.19 -2.55 -1.45
CA ILE A 71 4.57 -2.90 -1.80
C ILE A 71 4.65 -3.30 -3.26
N ILE A 72 3.77 -4.20 -3.71
CA ILE A 72 3.77 -4.67 -5.08
C ILE A 72 3.51 -3.53 -6.06
N SER A 73 2.51 -2.71 -5.77
CA SER A 73 2.17 -1.57 -6.62
C SER A 73 3.31 -0.56 -6.67
N THR A 74 3.96 -0.31 -5.53
CA THR A 74 5.09 0.62 -5.47
C THR A 74 6.29 0.11 -6.25
N VAL A 75 6.55 -1.21 -6.21
CA VAL A 75 7.62 -1.80 -7.03
C VAL A 75 7.33 -1.62 -8.52
N ILE A 76 6.08 -1.82 -8.93
CA ILE A 76 5.69 -1.61 -10.33
C ILE A 76 5.93 -0.16 -10.74
N VAL A 77 5.50 0.79 -9.92
CA VAL A 77 5.75 2.21 -10.17
C VAL A 77 7.26 2.50 -10.23
N GLY A 78 8.02 1.91 -9.32
CA GLY A 78 9.48 2.08 -9.30
C GLY A 78 10.12 1.61 -10.59
N VAL A 79 9.68 0.48 -11.14
CA VAL A 79 10.20 -0.04 -12.40
C VAL A 79 9.83 0.89 -13.56
N ILE A 80 8.58 1.33 -13.61
CA ILE A 80 8.09 2.11 -14.75
C ILE A 80 8.61 3.55 -14.72
N ARG A 81 8.55 4.22 -13.56
CA ARG A 81 8.87 5.65 -13.47
C ARG A 81 10.30 5.95 -13.07
N PHE A 82 10.92 5.08 -12.27
CA PHE A 82 12.23 5.35 -11.69
C PHE A 82 13.30 4.36 -12.15
N ASN A 83 12.94 3.44 -13.05
CA ASN A 83 13.87 2.42 -13.59
C ASN A 83 14.53 1.56 -12.50
N GLN A 84 13.79 1.29 -11.44
CA GLN A 84 14.30 0.50 -10.31
C GLN A 84 13.88 -0.96 -10.48
N VAL A 85 14.68 -1.74 -11.22
CA VAL A 85 14.35 -3.14 -11.48
C VAL A 85 14.80 -4.00 -10.31
N PRO A 86 13.92 -4.80 -9.68
CA PRO A 86 14.32 -5.68 -8.59
C PRO A 86 15.15 -6.85 -9.09
N ASN A 87 16.07 -7.32 -8.25
CA ASN A 87 16.87 -8.49 -8.58
C ASN A 87 16.06 -9.78 -8.30
N LEU A 88 16.68 -10.94 -8.59
CA LEU A 88 16.00 -12.21 -8.41
C LEU A 88 15.53 -12.44 -6.96
N TYR A 89 16.38 -12.11 -5.99
CA TYR A 89 16.02 -12.31 -4.58
C TYR A 89 14.85 -11.45 -4.17
N SER A 90 14.81 -10.21 -4.65
CA SER A 90 13.68 -9.32 -4.39
C SER A 90 12.40 -9.84 -5.02
N MET A 91 12.48 -10.38 -6.22
CA MET A 91 11.31 -10.95 -6.89
C MET A 91 10.76 -12.16 -6.14
N ILE A 92 11.63 -13.01 -5.61
CA ILE A 92 11.23 -14.16 -4.79
C ILE A 92 10.52 -13.66 -3.52
N GLY A 93 11.11 -12.67 -2.85
CA GLY A 93 10.50 -12.09 -1.64
C GLY A 93 9.14 -11.48 -1.91
N LEU A 94 9.00 -10.76 -3.02
CA LEU A 94 7.71 -10.19 -3.41
C LEU A 94 6.68 -11.28 -3.67
N GLY A 95 7.08 -12.39 -4.30
CA GLY A 95 6.20 -13.54 -4.49
C GLY A 95 5.72 -14.12 -3.18
N LEU A 96 6.60 -14.21 -2.19
CA LEU A 96 6.24 -14.71 -0.85
C LEU A 96 5.25 -13.75 -0.17
N ILE A 97 5.40 -12.45 -0.35
CA ILE A 97 4.46 -11.47 0.18
C ILE A 97 3.08 -11.68 -0.43
N ILE A 98 3.00 -11.87 -1.75
CA ILE A 98 1.73 -12.12 -2.45
C ILE A 98 1.05 -13.35 -1.89
N ILE A 99 1.80 -14.45 -1.75
CA ILE A 99 1.28 -15.70 -1.20
C ILE A 99 0.76 -15.48 0.22
N GLY A 100 1.53 -14.78 1.06
CA GLY A 100 1.13 -14.48 2.43
C GLY A 100 -0.17 -13.68 2.51
N VAL A 101 -0.30 -12.66 1.66
CA VAL A 101 -1.52 -11.84 1.62
C VAL A 101 -2.73 -12.68 1.19
N LEU A 102 -2.56 -13.54 0.20
CA LEU A 102 -3.65 -14.41 -0.24
C LEU A 102 -4.07 -15.37 0.87
N MET A 103 -3.09 -15.96 1.57
CA MET A 103 -3.41 -16.87 2.67
C MET A 103 -4.16 -16.17 3.79
N VAL A 104 -3.73 -14.98 4.16
CA VAL A 104 -4.39 -14.22 5.25
C VAL A 104 -5.83 -13.89 4.88
N ASN A 105 -6.08 -13.50 3.64
CA ASN A 105 -7.42 -13.09 3.22
C ASN A 105 -8.35 -14.26 2.94
N LEU A 106 -7.82 -15.36 2.40
CA LEU A 106 -8.66 -16.48 1.99
C LEU A 106 -8.80 -17.54 3.08
N LEU A 107 -7.78 -17.75 3.89
CA LEU A 107 -7.75 -18.86 4.85
C LEU A 107 -7.73 -18.41 6.30
N GLY A 108 -7.29 -17.20 6.58
CA GLY A 108 -7.08 -16.74 7.94
C GLY A 108 -8.08 -15.72 8.46
N ASN A 109 -9.19 -15.52 7.80
CA ASN A 109 -10.13 -14.47 8.17
C ASN A 109 -11.12 -14.97 9.24
N ASN A 110 -10.68 -15.05 10.42
CA ASN A 110 -11.56 -15.42 11.54
C ASN A 110 -12.18 -14.20 12.17
#